data_db45af9fe7757901ba14df842cc95973
#
_entry.id   db45af9fe7757901ba14df842cc95973
#
_cell.length_a   1.000
_cell.length_b   1.000
_cell.length_c   1.000
_cell.angle_alpha   90.00
_cell.angle_beta   90.00
_cell.angle_gamma   90.00
#
_symmetry.space_group_name_H-M   'P 1'
#
loop_
_entity.id
_entity.type
_entity.pdbx_description
1 polymer ?
#
loop_
_entity_poly.entity_id
_entity_poly.type
_entity_poly.pdbx_seq_one_letter_code
_entity_poly.pdbx_strand_id
1 'polypeptide(L)'
;VFILHHPDEERPAARPLRTSPAYDRQRARGAQFGQVNGWERPIYYGPADAPEGFDHDTRSFRRGGWWDYAVAEAKAVREAAGLLDATAFAKHRVKGPGAAAFLDWLTTNRLPRVGRINLTYA
;
A
#
# COMPACT_ATOMS: atom_id res chain seq x y z
N VAL A 1 -9.95 22.58 15.74
CA VAL A 1 -8.62 22.43 16.34
C VAL A 1 -7.77 21.61 15.39
N PHE A 2 -6.72 22.21 14.83
CA PHE A 2 -5.75 21.50 14.00
C PHE A 2 -4.74 20.85 14.95
N ILE A 3 -4.81 19.54 15.06
CA ILE A 3 -3.82 18.76 15.80
C ILE A 3 -2.71 18.38 14.84
N LEU A 4 -1.48 18.79 15.14
CA LEU A 4 -0.31 18.37 14.39
C LEU A 4 -0.10 16.87 14.60
N HIS A 5 0.16 16.17 13.51
CA HIS A 5 0.53 14.77 13.54
C HIS A 5 2.03 14.60 13.74
N HIS A 6 2.41 13.60 14.53
CA HIS A 6 3.79 13.13 14.50
C HIS A 6 4.03 12.35 13.20
N PRO A 7 5.29 12.31 12.71
CA PRO A 7 5.66 11.38 11.67
C PRO A 7 5.26 9.96 12.08
N ASP A 8 4.73 9.18 11.15
CA ASP A 8 4.30 7.79 11.35
C ASP A 8 3.13 7.59 12.35
N GLU A 9 2.44 8.67 12.73
CA GLU A 9 1.25 8.58 13.56
C GLU A 9 0.02 8.19 12.74
N GLU A 10 -0.53 7.03 13.04
CA GLU A 10 -1.81 6.58 12.50
C GLU A 10 -2.93 6.83 13.51
N ARG A 11 -3.97 7.55 13.09
CA ARG A 11 -5.09 7.84 13.98
C ARG A 11 -6.10 6.69 13.98
N PRO A 12 -6.53 6.20 15.15
CA PRO A 12 -7.54 5.15 15.23
C PRO A 12 -8.96 5.64 14.91
N ALA A 13 -9.20 6.96 15.05
CA ALA A 13 -10.53 7.53 14.83
C ALA A 13 -11.01 7.32 13.39
N ALA A 14 -12.26 6.87 13.25
CA ALA A 14 -12.93 6.57 11.99
C ALA A 14 -12.27 5.45 11.16
N ARG A 15 -11.53 4.57 11.79
CA ARG A 15 -10.94 3.39 11.15
C ARG A 15 -11.62 2.10 11.58
N PRO A 16 -11.73 1.09 10.71
CA PRO A 16 -11.39 1.14 9.28
C PRO A 16 -12.50 1.85 8.47
N LEU A 17 -12.11 2.67 7.48
CA LEU A 17 -13.06 3.34 6.58
C LEU A 17 -13.31 2.52 5.30
N ARG A 18 -12.24 2.06 4.67
CA ARG A 18 -12.28 1.20 3.48
C ARG A 18 -11.30 0.06 3.64
N THR A 19 -11.76 -1.16 3.37
CA THR A 19 -10.95 -2.36 3.48
C THR A 19 -10.91 -3.12 2.17
N SER A 20 -9.79 -3.78 1.90
CA SER A 20 -9.68 -4.70 0.77
C SER A 20 -10.38 -6.03 1.08
N PRO A 21 -10.74 -6.85 0.07
CA PRO A 21 -11.25 -8.20 0.31
C PRO A 21 -10.28 -9.13 1.07
N ALA A 22 -9.00 -8.75 1.14
CA ALA A 22 -7.97 -9.52 1.84
C ALA A 22 -7.75 -9.03 3.29
N TYR A 23 -8.40 -7.96 3.72
CA TYR A 23 -8.15 -7.28 4.99
C TYR A 23 -8.14 -8.22 6.19
N ASP A 24 -9.22 -9.01 6.40
CA ASP A 24 -9.32 -9.91 7.54
C ASP A 24 -8.24 -11.01 7.54
N ARG A 25 -7.89 -11.51 6.35
CA ARG A 25 -6.82 -12.49 6.19
C ARG A 25 -5.44 -11.90 6.48
N GLN A 26 -5.22 -10.66 6.09
CA GLN A 26 -3.99 -9.92 6.37
C GLN A 26 -3.88 -9.64 7.87
N ARG A 27 -4.98 -9.18 8.49
CA ARG A 27 -5.05 -8.95 9.93
C ARG A 27 -4.75 -10.21 10.74
N ALA A 28 -5.35 -11.33 10.38
CA ALA A 28 -5.08 -12.63 11.01
C ALA A 28 -3.62 -13.11 10.88
N ARG A 29 -2.86 -12.53 9.95
CA ARG A 29 -1.43 -12.79 9.76
C ARG A 29 -0.52 -11.75 10.40
N GLY A 30 -1.06 -10.88 11.25
CA GLY A 30 -0.29 -9.86 11.96
C GLY A 30 -0.02 -8.60 11.15
N ALA A 31 -0.78 -8.35 10.07
CA ALA A 31 -0.65 -7.10 9.33
C ALA A 31 -0.93 -5.89 10.23
N GLN A 32 -0.01 -4.96 10.24
CA GLN A 32 -0.17 -3.65 10.84
C GLN A 32 -0.57 -2.67 9.75
N PHE A 33 -1.68 -1.96 9.96
CA PHE A 33 -2.29 -1.16 8.92
C PHE A 33 -2.03 0.34 9.11
N GLY A 34 -1.74 1.00 7.99
CA GLY A 34 -1.82 2.44 7.85
C GLY A 34 -2.93 2.83 6.87
N GLN A 35 -3.31 4.10 6.88
CA GLN A 35 -4.38 4.60 6.03
C GLN A 35 -3.85 5.46 4.88
N VAL A 36 -4.25 5.14 3.66
CA VAL A 36 -3.97 5.97 2.47
C VAL A 36 -5.27 6.21 1.70
N ASN A 37 -5.67 7.47 1.59
CA ASN A 37 -6.91 7.87 0.91
C ASN A 37 -8.17 7.14 1.41
N GLY A 38 -8.20 6.87 2.71
CA GLY A 38 -9.28 6.15 3.38
C GLY A 38 -9.21 4.62 3.27
N TRP A 39 -8.23 4.08 2.58
CA TRP A 39 -8.01 2.63 2.49
C TRP A 39 -7.03 2.15 3.56
N GLU A 40 -7.41 1.07 4.23
CA GLU A 40 -6.49 0.32 5.07
C GLU A 40 -5.47 -0.41 4.20
N ARG A 41 -4.20 -0.17 4.46
CA ARG A 41 -3.11 -0.82 3.75
C ARG A 41 -2.13 -1.41 4.74
N PRO A 42 -1.71 -2.66 4.59
CA PRO A 42 -0.66 -3.21 5.43
C PRO A 42 0.64 -2.45 5.21
N ILE A 43 1.25 -2.01 6.31
CA ILE A 43 2.55 -1.33 6.31
C ILE A 43 3.66 -2.39 6.45
N TYR A 44 3.48 -3.32 7.37
CA TYR A 44 4.34 -4.47 7.60
C TYR A 44 3.55 -5.58 8.29
N TYR A 45 4.12 -6.78 8.38
CA TYR A 45 3.54 -7.90 9.10
C TYR A 45 4.39 -8.18 10.34
N GLY A 46 3.82 -7.90 11.52
CA GLY A 46 4.35 -8.30 12.82
C GLY A 46 4.02 -9.73 13.18
N PRO A 47 4.18 -10.12 14.45
CA PRO A 47 3.70 -11.39 14.95
C PRO A 47 2.19 -11.54 14.72
N ALA A 48 1.72 -12.76 14.39
CA ALA A 48 0.30 -13.01 14.10
C ALA A 48 -0.64 -12.72 15.28
N ASP A 49 -0.14 -12.74 16.49
CA ASP A 49 -0.82 -12.43 17.74
C ASP A 49 -0.60 -10.99 18.23
N ALA A 50 0.14 -10.19 17.48
CA ALA A 50 0.37 -8.81 17.85
C ALA A 50 -0.93 -8.00 17.86
N PRO A 51 -1.17 -7.20 18.90
CA PRO A 51 -2.32 -6.31 18.91
C PRO A 51 -2.24 -5.30 17.77
N GLU A 52 -3.40 -4.81 17.33
CA GLU A 52 -3.47 -3.71 16.39
C GLU A 52 -2.74 -2.49 16.97
N GLY A 53 -1.88 -1.87 16.16
CA GLY A 53 -1.02 -0.78 16.62
C GLY A 53 0.25 -1.27 17.35
N PHE A 54 0.56 -2.56 17.23
CA PHE A 54 1.81 -3.10 17.73
C PHE A 54 3.00 -2.25 17.28
N ASP A 55 3.77 -1.78 18.26
CA ASP A 55 4.97 -0.96 18.07
C ASP A 55 4.79 0.36 17.30
N HIS A 56 3.58 0.95 17.33
CA HIS A 56 3.38 2.32 16.86
C HIS A 56 4.01 3.40 17.77
N ASP A 57 4.51 3.02 18.92
CA ASP A 57 5.17 3.98 19.83
C ASP A 57 6.63 4.31 19.40
N THR A 58 6.88 4.17 18.12
CA THR A 58 8.18 4.47 17.51
C THR A 58 8.26 5.91 16.98
N ARG A 59 7.72 6.85 17.71
CA ARG A 59 7.89 8.29 17.46
C ARG A 59 9.35 8.68 17.70
N SER A 60 10.22 8.16 16.87
CA SER A 60 11.66 8.29 17.01
C SER A 60 12.28 8.53 15.65
N PHE A 61 13.32 9.34 15.60
CA PHE A 61 14.22 9.45 14.45
C PHE A 61 15.09 8.21 14.23
N ARG A 62 14.97 7.21 15.09
CA ARG A 62 15.65 5.92 14.98
C ARG A 62 14.74 4.91 14.29
N ARG A 63 15.29 3.79 13.89
CA ARG A 63 14.53 2.64 13.37
C ARG A 63 13.60 2.13 14.46
N GLY A 64 12.31 2.01 14.12
CA GLY A 64 11.31 1.43 14.98
C GLY A 64 11.31 -0.09 14.95
N GLY A 65 10.51 -0.73 15.80
CA GLY A 65 10.36 -2.17 15.86
C GLY A 65 9.82 -2.83 14.58
N TRP A 66 9.18 -2.05 13.72
CA TRP A 66 8.74 -2.49 12.39
C TRP A 66 9.90 -2.84 11.44
N TRP A 67 11.11 -2.30 11.72
CA TRP A 67 12.24 -2.37 10.78
C TRP A 67 12.66 -3.80 10.44
N ASP A 68 12.83 -4.65 11.45
CA ASP A 68 13.31 -6.02 11.23
C ASP A 68 12.29 -6.84 10.45
N TYR A 69 10.98 -6.61 10.67
CA TYR A 69 9.91 -7.23 9.91
C TYR A 69 9.91 -6.78 8.45
N ALA A 70 9.98 -5.49 8.21
CA ALA A 70 10.05 -4.94 6.84
C ALA A 70 11.29 -5.41 6.07
N VAL A 71 12.44 -5.51 6.74
CA VAL A 71 13.67 -6.06 6.15
C VAL A 71 13.49 -7.54 5.80
N ALA A 72 12.88 -8.32 6.68
CA ALA A 72 12.62 -9.74 6.41
C ALA A 72 11.67 -9.93 5.21
N GLU A 73 10.61 -9.12 5.12
CA GLU A 73 9.69 -9.12 3.98
C GLU A 73 10.39 -8.74 2.67
N ALA A 74 11.17 -7.68 2.68
CA ALA A 74 11.93 -7.24 1.51
C ALA A 74 12.93 -8.31 1.03
N LYS A 75 13.55 -9.02 1.96
CA LYS A 75 14.43 -10.15 1.67
C LYS A 75 13.66 -11.31 1.05
N ALA A 76 12.52 -11.68 1.64
CA ALA A 76 11.66 -12.75 1.13
C ALA A 76 11.17 -12.48 -0.30
N VAL A 77 10.80 -11.24 -0.62
CA VAL A 77 10.41 -10.86 -2.00
C VAL A 77 11.56 -11.01 -2.98
N ARG A 78 12.79 -10.72 -2.58
CA ARG A 78 13.98 -10.83 -3.45
C ARG A 78 14.46 -12.25 -3.65
N GLU A 79 14.35 -13.09 -2.62
CA GLU A 79 14.92 -14.44 -2.62
C GLU A 79 13.90 -15.52 -2.97
N ALA A 80 12.60 -15.22 -2.85
CA ALA A 80 11.52 -16.18 -3.10
C ALA A 80 10.37 -15.51 -3.86
N ALA A 81 9.28 -15.15 -3.16
CA ALA A 81 8.12 -14.53 -3.76
C ALA A 81 7.42 -13.60 -2.77
N GLY A 82 6.73 -12.59 -3.29
CA GLY A 82 5.89 -11.67 -2.51
C GLY A 82 4.50 -11.50 -3.12
N LEU A 83 3.53 -11.25 -2.28
CA LEU A 83 2.17 -10.90 -2.66
C LEU A 83 1.86 -9.49 -2.14
N LEU A 84 1.51 -8.58 -3.05
CA LEU A 84 1.14 -7.21 -2.73
C LEU A 84 -0.36 -7.00 -2.95
N ASP A 85 -1.06 -6.53 -1.92
CA ASP A 85 -2.44 -6.06 -2.06
C ASP A 85 -2.47 -4.65 -2.67
N ALA A 86 -2.81 -4.58 -3.94
CA ALA A 86 -2.93 -3.33 -4.70
C ALA A 86 -4.38 -2.86 -4.85
N THR A 87 -5.31 -3.32 -4.00
CA THR A 87 -6.75 -2.98 -4.10
C THR A 87 -7.01 -1.48 -4.00
N ALA A 88 -6.23 -0.75 -3.22
CA ALA A 88 -6.36 0.69 -3.04
C ALA A 88 -6.05 1.52 -4.31
N PHE A 89 -5.38 0.94 -5.29
CA PHE A 89 -5.13 1.61 -6.57
C PHE A 89 -6.31 1.41 -7.52
N ALA A 90 -6.75 2.47 -8.19
CA ALA A 90 -7.76 2.37 -9.24
C ALA A 90 -7.24 1.56 -10.45
N LYS A 91 -8.11 0.78 -11.06
CA LYS A 91 -7.83 0.00 -12.27
C LYS A 91 -8.84 0.42 -13.35
N HIS A 92 -8.34 1.00 -14.41
CA HIS A 92 -9.14 1.45 -15.53
C HIS A 92 -8.84 0.60 -16.78
N ARG A 93 -9.89 0.20 -17.48
CA ARG A 93 -9.75 -0.49 -18.76
C ARG A 93 -10.37 0.38 -19.85
N VAL A 94 -9.55 0.86 -20.76
CA VAL A 94 -9.98 1.65 -21.92
C VAL A 94 -10.06 0.72 -23.13
N LYS A 95 -11.20 0.72 -23.84
CA LYS A 95 -11.49 -0.15 -24.99
C LYS A 95 -12.07 0.65 -26.14
N GLY A 96 -11.85 0.17 -27.33
CA GLY A 96 -12.46 0.70 -28.56
C GLY A 96 -11.43 1.13 -29.60
N PRO A 97 -11.86 1.45 -30.83
CA PRO A 97 -10.94 1.78 -31.93
C PRO A 97 -10.06 2.99 -31.64
N GLY A 98 -10.54 3.97 -30.86
CA GLY A 98 -9.78 5.17 -30.48
C GLY A 98 -9.02 5.05 -29.16
N ALA A 99 -9.06 3.90 -28.46
CA ALA A 99 -8.50 3.78 -27.10
C ALA A 99 -6.99 4.09 -27.04
N ALA A 100 -6.22 3.60 -27.98
CA ALA A 100 -4.78 3.86 -28.02
C ALA A 100 -4.48 5.35 -28.30
N ALA A 101 -5.15 5.95 -29.28
CA ALA A 101 -4.96 7.36 -29.60
C ALA A 101 -5.37 8.27 -28.42
N PHE A 102 -6.46 7.94 -27.74
CA PHE A 102 -6.88 8.66 -26.54
C PHE A 102 -5.83 8.57 -25.41
N LEU A 103 -5.32 7.39 -25.14
CA LEU A 103 -4.30 7.22 -24.08
C LEU A 103 -2.97 7.88 -24.46
N ASP A 104 -2.56 7.83 -25.73
CA ASP A 104 -1.34 8.49 -26.22
C ASP A 104 -1.44 10.01 -26.12
N TRP A 105 -2.65 10.57 -26.32
CA TRP A 105 -2.93 11.98 -26.13
C TRP A 105 -2.98 12.38 -24.64
N LEU A 106 -3.59 11.54 -23.79
CA LEU A 106 -3.81 11.84 -22.38
C LEU A 106 -2.52 11.72 -21.56
N THR A 107 -1.68 10.74 -21.86
CA THR A 107 -0.50 10.44 -21.04
C THR A 107 0.74 11.20 -21.51
N THR A 108 1.61 11.54 -20.57
CA THR A 108 2.84 12.29 -20.85
C THR A 108 3.92 11.47 -21.57
N ASN A 109 3.83 10.15 -21.50
CA ASN A 109 4.75 9.24 -22.18
C ASN A 109 4.06 8.54 -23.35
N ARG A 110 4.83 8.16 -24.35
CA ARG A 110 4.34 7.29 -25.42
C ARG A 110 3.83 5.97 -24.87
N LEU A 111 2.78 5.45 -25.47
CA LEU A 111 2.26 4.13 -25.09
C LEU A 111 3.35 3.05 -25.25
N PRO A 112 3.45 2.12 -24.29
CA PRO A 112 4.35 1.01 -24.42
C PRO A 112 3.90 0.04 -25.51
N ARG A 113 4.82 -0.75 -26.04
CA ARG A 113 4.48 -1.84 -26.95
C ARG A 113 3.61 -2.88 -26.23
N VAL A 114 2.79 -3.58 -26.97
CA VAL A 114 1.96 -4.67 -26.43
C VAL A 114 2.80 -5.64 -25.58
N GLY A 115 2.31 -5.98 -24.40
CA GLY A 115 3.01 -6.83 -23.42
C GLY A 115 4.06 -6.10 -22.57
N ARG A 116 4.16 -4.78 -22.67
CA ARG A 116 5.04 -3.98 -21.83
C ARG A 116 4.23 -3.06 -20.90
N ILE A 117 4.84 -2.70 -19.81
CA ILE A 117 4.30 -1.74 -18.82
C ILE A 117 5.14 -0.48 -18.88
N ASN A 118 4.50 0.65 -18.75
CA ASN A 118 5.15 1.96 -18.61
C ASN A 118 4.56 2.70 -17.41
N LEU A 119 5.39 3.47 -16.73
CA LEU A 119 4.95 4.42 -15.71
C LEU A 119 4.78 5.79 -16.38
N THR A 120 3.61 6.39 -16.23
CA THR A 120 3.27 7.66 -16.85
C THR A 120 2.37 8.49 -15.94
N TYR A 121 2.22 9.75 -16.27
CA TYR A 121 1.28 10.70 -15.67
C TYR A 121 0.23 11.10 -16.70
N ALA A 122 -0.93 11.50 -16.20
CA ALA A 122 -2.05 12.03 -17.00
C ALA A 122 -2.50 13.38 -16.44
#